data_8c07c177485c589f43bfe6b1dcaf0c5b
#
_entry.id   8c07c177485c589f43bfe6b1dcaf0c5b
#
_cell.length_a   1.000
_cell.length_b   1.000
_cell.length_c   1.000
_cell.angle_alpha   90.00
_cell.angle_beta   90.00
_cell.angle_gamma   90.00
#
_symmetry.space_group_name_H-M   'P 1'
#
loop_
_entity.id
_entity.type
_entity.pdbx_description
1 polymer ?
#
loop_
_entity_poly.entity_id
_entity_poly.type
_entity_poly.pdbx_seq_one_letter_code
_entity_poly.pdbx_strand_id
1 'polypeptide(L)'
;MEKKKPNYQLPDVLAIVTARGVDAFTETALQGAWDLGLTSDGAVAVVLGLRQTDFYKSMTTHVDHRIWQDVYRADLESGLKAYIKLTLRENGIVVI
;
A
#
# COMPACT_ATOMS: atom_id res chain seq x y z
N MET A 1 -0.74 14.15 11.28
CA MET A 1 0.73 14.19 11.44
C MET A 1 1.38 13.51 10.25
N GLU A 2 2.47 14.07 9.75
CA GLU A 2 3.18 13.54 8.59
C GLU A 2 4.67 13.52 8.82
N LYS A 3 5.39 12.61 8.15
CA LYS A 3 6.84 12.58 8.14
C LYS A 3 7.34 12.09 6.77
N LYS A 4 8.59 12.38 6.46
CA LYS A 4 9.18 12.09 5.15
C LYS A 4 10.04 10.83 5.12
N LYS A 5 9.91 9.97 6.11
CA LYS A 5 10.58 8.67 6.13
C LYS A 5 9.58 7.57 6.45
N PRO A 6 9.78 6.36 5.92
CA PRO A 6 8.87 5.25 6.14
C PRO A 6 8.73 4.89 7.62
N ASN A 7 7.53 4.52 8.01
CA ASN A 7 7.26 3.98 9.35
C ASN A 7 7.46 2.47 9.38
N TYR A 8 7.25 1.80 8.25
CA TYR A 8 7.38 0.35 8.13
C TYR A 8 8.48 -0.01 7.14
N GLN A 9 9.11 -1.16 7.34
CA GLN A 9 10.11 -1.67 6.41
C GLN A 9 9.39 -2.25 5.19
N LEU A 10 9.66 -1.72 4.01
CA LEU A 10 9.02 -2.18 2.79
C LEU A 10 9.19 -3.68 2.54
N PRO A 11 10.39 -4.28 2.73
CA PRO A 11 10.53 -5.72 2.55
C PRO A 11 9.60 -6.55 3.42
N ASP A 12 9.32 -6.11 4.65
CA ASP A 12 8.41 -6.82 5.56
C ASP A 12 6.98 -6.79 5.02
N VAL A 13 6.56 -5.62 4.52
CA VAL A 13 5.24 -5.46 3.91
C VAL A 13 5.12 -6.35 2.67
N LEU A 14 6.12 -6.32 1.79
CA LEU A 14 6.09 -7.11 0.56
C LEU A 14 6.10 -8.61 0.84
N ALA A 15 6.78 -9.06 1.90
CA ALA A 15 6.76 -10.47 2.29
C ALA A 15 5.34 -10.93 2.65
N ILE A 16 4.59 -10.09 3.37
CA ILE A 16 3.21 -10.41 3.75
C ILE A 16 2.31 -10.43 2.52
N VAL A 17 2.46 -9.45 1.63
CA VAL A 17 1.67 -9.40 0.39
C VAL A 17 1.99 -10.61 -0.50
N THR A 18 3.25 -11.03 -0.56
CA THR A 18 3.64 -12.23 -1.31
C THR A 18 2.94 -13.47 -0.76
N ALA A 19 2.86 -13.59 0.57
CA ALA A 19 2.23 -14.75 1.20
C ALA A 19 0.71 -14.74 1.11
N ARG A 20 0.08 -13.56 1.23
CA ARG A 20 -1.37 -13.44 1.36
C ARG A 20 -2.06 -13.00 0.07
N GLY A 21 -1.33 -12.37 -0.85
CA GLY A 21 -1.91 -11.86 -2.09
C GLY A 21 -3.05 -10.87 -1.82
N VAL A 22 -4.18 -11.09 -2.47
CA VAL A 22 -5.34 -10.20 -2.38
C VAL A 22 -5.90 -10.11 -0.96
N ASP A 23 -5.66 -11.12 -0.12
CA ASP A 23 -6.15 -11.12 1.27
C ASP A 23 -5.46 -10.08 2.13
N ALA A 24 -4.36 -9.49 1.66
CA ALA A 24 -3.70 -8.38 2.36
C ALA A 24 -4.39 -7.04 2.10
N PHE A 25 -5.33 -6.98 1.16
CA PHE A 25 -6.00 -5.76 0.74
C PHE A 25 -7.34 -5.58 1.46
N THR A 26 -7.70 -4.34 1.77
CA THR A 26 -9.06 -4.00 2.20
C THR A 26 -9.99 -3.96 0.97
N GLU A 27 -11.29 -4.05 1.22
CA GLU A 27 -12.28 -3.90 0.15
C GLU A 27 -12.17 -2.52 -0.52
N THR A 28 -11.96 -1.48 0.27
CA THR A 28 -11.80 -0.11 -0.24
C THR A 28 -10.58 -0.03 -1.18
N ALA A 29 -9.49 -0.68 -0.80
CA ALA A 29 -8.28 -0.69 -1.63
C ALA A 29 -8.52 -1.43 -2.94
N LEU A 30 -9.21 -2.58 -2.90
CA LEU A 30 -9.56 -3.33 -4.11
C LEU A 30 -10.48 -2.53 -5.02
N GLN A 31 -11.48 -1.84 -4.45
CA GLN A 31 -12.37 -1.00 -5.23
C GLN A 31 -11.59 0.12 -5.93
N GLY A 32 -10.65 0.75 -5.21
CA GLY A 32 -9.80 1.79 -5.80
C GLY A 32 -8.96 1.25 -6.95
N ALA A 33 -8.44 0.03 -6.81
CA ALA A 33 -7.67 -0.61 -7.88
C ALA A 33 -8.54 -0.86 -9.12
N TRP A 34 -9.76 -1.39 -8.92
CA TRP A 34 -10.70 -1.62 -10.01
C TRP A 34 -11.07 -0.30 -10.72
N ASP A 35 -11.26 0.78 -9.96
CA ASP A 35 -11.55 2.10 -10.51
C ASP A 35 -10.41 2.61 -11.39
N LEU A 36 -9.17 2.16 -11.13
CA LEU A 36 -8.00 2.47 -11.95
C LEU A 36 -7.82 1.50 -13.12
N GLY A 37 -8.75 0.57 -13.29
CA GLY A 37 -8.69 -0.41 -14.38
C GLY A 37 -7.83 -1.64 -14.08
N LEU A 38 -7.42 -1.84 -12.83
CA LEU A 38 -6.63 -3.00 -12.44
C LEU A 38 -7.53 -4.16 -12.04
N THR A 39 -7.06 -5.38 -12.29
CA THR A 39 -7.65 -6.58 -11.70
C THR A 39 -7.11 -6.74 -10.28
N SER A 40 -7.69 -7.65 -9.48
CA SER A 40 -7.17 -7.94 -8.15
C SER A 40 -5.72 -8.44 -8.22
N ASP A 41 -5.40 -9.33 -9.17
CA ASP A 41 -4.03 -9.80 -9.37
C ASP A 41 -3.11 -8.67 -9.83
N GLY A 42 -3.62 -7.77 -10.67
CA GLY A 42 -2.88 -6.59 -11.12
C GLY A 42 -2.55 -5.67 -9.95
N ALA A 43 -3.49 -5.50 -9.02
CA ALA A 43 -3.25 -4.70 -7.83
C ALA A 43 -2.14 -5.29 -6.95
N VAL A 44 -2.15 -6.60 -6.75
CA VAL A 44 -1.08 -7.30 -6.02
C VAL A 44 0.27 -7.08 -6.73
N ALA A 45 0.30 -7.23 -8.05
CA ALA A 45 1.52 -7.04 -8.83
C ALA A 45 2.08 -5.62 -8.69
N VAL A 46 1.22 -4.61 -8.69
CA VAL A 46 1.65 -3.21 -8.51
C VAL A 46 2.33 -3.04 -7.15
N VAL A 47 1.74 -3.57 -6.09
CA VAL A 47 2.31 -3.46 -4.75
C VAL A 47 3.66 -4.20 -4.67
N LEU A 48 3.72 -5.41 -5.22
CA LEU A 48 4.97 -6.20 -5.20
C LEU A 48 6.09 -5.55 -6.00
N GLY A 49 5.75 -4.68 -6.94
CA GLY A 49 6.72 -3.93 -7.73
C GLY A 49 7.21 -2.63 -7.08
N LEU A 50 6.69 -2.27 -5.92
CA LEU A 50 7.09 -1.04 -5.24
C LEU A 50 8.56 -1.08 -4.82
N ARG A 51 9.23 0.06 -4.97
CA ARG A 51 10.61 0.26 -4.57
C ARG A 51 10.66 1.36 -3.51
N GLN A 52 11.74 1.40 -2.75
CA GLN A 52 11.92 2.42 -1.73
C GLN A 52 11.84 3.83 -2.32
N THR A 53 12.30 4.00 -3.56
CA THR A 53 12.26 5.29 -4.27
C THR A 53 10.83 5.74 -4.62
N ASP A 54 9.84 4.85 -4.54
CA ASP A 54 8.44 5.20 -4.79
C ASP A 54 7.77 5.83 -3.55
N PHE A 55 8.47 5.82 -2.43
CA PHE A 55 7.94 6.38 -1.18
C PHE A 55 7.64 7.88 -1.34
N TYR A 56 6.47 8.28 -0.88
CA TYR A 56 6.03 9.67 -0.90
C TYR A 56 6.08 10.30 0.49
N LYS A 57 5.32 9.75 1.42
CA LYS A 57 5.26 10.26 2.80
C LYS A 57 4.63 9.23 3.72
N SER A 58 4.80 9.43 5.03
CA SER A 58 4.06 8.68 6.04
C SER A 58 3.13 9.64 6.77
N MET A 59 1.92 9.18 7.09
CA MET A 59 0.92 10.01 7.76
C MET A 59 0.10 9.17 8.73
N THR A 60 -0.42 9.80 9.77
CA THR A 60 -1.32 9.12 10.70
C THR A 60 -2.74 9.13 10.13
N THR A 61 -3.55 8.13 10.52
CA THR A 61 -4.93 8.05 10.07
C THR A 61 -5.79 9.08 10.81
N HIS A 62 -6.90 9.49 10.19
CA HIS A 62 -7.86 10.40 10.82
C HIS A 62 -8.59 9.74 11.98
N VAL A 63 -8.82 8.43 11.88
CA VAL A 63 -9.58 7.68 12.87
C VAL A 63 -8.74 7.42 14.12
N ASP A 64 -7.44 7.16 13.94
CA ASP A 64 -6.53 6.90 15.05
C ASP A 64 -5.15 7.47 14.74
N HIS A 65 -4.78 8.52 15.46
CA HIS A 65 -3.51 9.21 15.27
C HIS A 65 -2.29 8.38 15.71
N ARG A 66 -2.50 7.19 16.27
CA ARG A 66 -1.42 6.27 16.63
C ARG A 66 -1.07 5.32 15.49
N ILE A 67 -1.92 5.26 14.47
CA ILE A 67 -1.72 4.37 13.33
C ILE A 67 -1.12 5.14 12.17
N TRP A 68 0.05 4.70 11.72
CA TRP A 68 0.74 5.29 10.57
C TRP A 68 0.38 4.56 9.29
N GLN A 69 0.32 5.32 8.20
CA GLN A 69 0.17 4.81 6.85
C GLN A 69 1.34 5.32 6.03
N ASP A 70 2.09 4.40 5.45
CA ASP A 70 3.15 4.75 4.51
C ASP A 70 2.54 4.86 3.11
N VAL A 71 2.72 6.00 2.47
CA VAL A 71 2.14 6.27 1.14
C VAL A 71 3.22 6.15 0.10
N TYR A 72 2.97 5.30 -0.89
CA TYR A 72 3.82 5.10 -2.06
C TYR A 72 3.07 5.54 -3.31
N ARG A 73 3.81 5.94 -4.34
CA ARG A 73 3.24 6.31 -5.64
C ARG A 73 3.78 5.38 -6.70
N ALA A 74 2.90 4.82 -7.51
CA ALA A 74 3.26 3.93 -8.61
C ALA A 74 2.68 4.48 -9.91
N ASP A 75 3.49 4.46 -10.96
CA ASP A 75 3.04 4.81 -12.31
C ASP A 75 2.49 3.53 -12.95
N LEU A 76 1.26 3.60 -13.45
CA LEU A 76 0.61 2.49 -14.12
C LEU A 76 0.87 2.53 -15.63
N GLU A 77 0.77 1.37 -16.28
CA GLU A 77 0.92 1.27 -17.74
C GLU A 77 -0.07 2.18 -18.47
N SER A 78 -1.25 2.39 -17.89
CA SER A 78 -2.28 3.26 -18.46
C SER A 78 -1.90 4.74 -18.46
N GLY A 79 -0.81 5.11 -17.78
CA GLY A 79 -0.41 6.50 -17.58
C GLY A 79 -1.00 7.12 -16.32
N LEU A 80 -1.90 6.42 -15.64
CA LEU A 80 -2.45 6.87 -14.36
C LEU A 80 -1.46 6.60 -13.24
N LYS A 81 -1.60 7.36 -12.15
CA LYS A 81 -0.77 7.20 -10.96
C LYS A 81 -1.60 6.63 -9.82
N ALA A 82 -1.10 5.58 -9.19
CA ALA A 82 -1.74 4.99 -8.03
C ALA A 82 -1.05 5.48 -6.76
N TYR A 83 -1.84 5.87 -5.76
CA TYR A 83 -1.36 6.16 -4.41
C TYR A 83 -1.71 4.97 -3.54
N ILE A 84 -0.70 4.36 -2.93
CA ILE A 84 -0.84 3.12 -2.18
C ILE A 84 -0.51 3.39 -0.73
N LYS A 85 -1.47 3.14 0.16
CA LYS A 85 -1.30 3.35 1.61
C LYS A 85 -1.11 2.01 2.30
N LEU A 86 0.02 1.86 2.96
CA LEU A 86 0.41 0.62 3.61
C LEU A 86 0.44 0.77 5.12
N THR A 87 -0.19 -0.16 5.83
CA THR A 87 -0.11 -0.25 7.28
C THR A 87 0.19 -1.70 7.66
N LEU A 88 1.25 -1.90 8.43
CA LEU A 88 1.59 -3.22 8.97
C LEU A 88 0.99 -3.31 10.37
N ARG A 89 0.05 -4.23 10.57
CA ARG A 89 -0.61 -4.42 11.85
C ARG A 89 0.12 -5.44 12.71
N GLU A 90 -0.14 -5.42 14.03
CA GLU A 90 0.51 -6.31 15.00
C GLU A 90 0.34 -7.78 14.66
N ASN A 91 -0.78 -8.17 14.08
CA ASN A 91 -1.05 -9.55 13.69
C ASN A 91 -0.44 -9.91 12.32
N GLY A 92 0.40 -9.05 11.76
CA GLY A 92 1.04 -9.28 10.47
C GLY A 92 0.17 -8.99 9.26
N ILE A 93 -1.03 -8.44 9.45
CA ILE A 93 -1.91 -8.10 8.33
C ILE A 93 -1.52 -6.73 7.78
N VAL A 94 -1.31 -6.67 6.47
CA VAL A 94 -1.09 -5.41 5.75
C VAL A 94 -2.45 -4.90 5.30
N VAL A 95 -2.73 -3.65 5.59
CA VAL A 95 -3.93 -2.97 5.13
C VAL A 95 -3.48 -1.98 4.05
N ILE A 96 -4.01 -2.14 2.87
CA ILE A 96 -3.63 -1.35 1.71
C ILE A 96 -4.81 -0.50 1.27
#